data_383b5d49e371c32f0021b45de70ae89b
#
_entry.id   383b5d49e371c32f0021b45de70ae89b
#
_cell.length_a   1.000
_cell.length_b   1.000
_cell.length_c   1.000
_cell.angle_alpha   90.00
_cell.angle_beta   90.00
_cell.angle_gamma   90.00
#
_symmetry.space_group_name_H-M   'P 1'
#
loop_
_entity.id
_entity.type
_entity.pdbx_description
1 polymer ?
#
loop_
_entity_poly.entity_id
_entity_poly.type
_entity_poly.pdbx_seq_one_letter_code
_entity_poly.pdbx_strand_id
1 'polypeptide(L)'
;GMILVGPLLKRWILPDLPLPRFLDVLAITVCFCFALVRFSCLMNGCCTGPECDAIYCLSYEPGSQVWYVQLQQGLLDHSSHPSNPVFPLHFLFMAASLGVGVFLMWFDTKRSFNGQIGLLFLILHDGAKAILESFRVPYVGELQLTSFSISAAGLVALIIVLYYRRVNSA
;
A
#
# COMPACT_ATOMS: atom_id res chain seq x y z
N GLY A 1 5.52 -8.60 11.56
CA GLY A 1 5.81 -9.96 11.04
C GLY A 1 6.81 -10.00 9.90
N MET A 2 6.73 -9.10 8.90
CA MET A 2 7.62 -9.10 7.72
C MET A 2 9.09 -8.81 8.03
N ILE A 3 9.40 -8.01 9.03
CA ILE A 3 10.77 -7.62 9.39
C ILE A 3 11.61 -8.81 9.87
N LEU A 4 11.00 -9.78 10.54
CA LEU A 4 11.70 -10.99 11.03
C LEU A 4 11.68 -12.14 10.03
N VAL A 5 10.61 -12.28 9.24
CA VAL A 5 10.47 -13.35 8.25
C VAL A 5 11.42 -13.16 7.06
N GLY A 6 11.64 -11.92 6.63
CA GLY A 6 12.54 -11.61 5.52
C GLY A 6 13.97 -12.14 5.69
N PRO A 7 14.68 -11.84 6.80
CA PRO A 7 16.02 -12.36 7.04
C PRO A 7 16.10 -13.89 7.17
N LEU A 8 15.05 -14.51 7.75
CA LEU A 8 14.97 -15.97 7.86
C LEU A 8 14.79 -16.63 6.49
N LEU A 9 13.86 -16.15 5.68
CA LEU A 9 13.65 -16.60 4.31
C LEU A 9 14.90 -16.43 3.44
N LYS A 10 15.60 -15.28 3.56
CA LYS A 10 16.86 -15.04 2.87
C LYS A 10 17.89 -16.10 3.21
N ARG A 11 18.07 -16.43 4.50
CA ARG A 11 19.05 -17.42 4.96
C ARG A 11 18.83 -18.81 4.36
N TRP A 12 17.56 -19.19 4.11
CA TRP A 12 17.20 -20.52 3.61
C TRP A 12 17.13 -20.59 2.08
N ILE A 13 16.69 -19.53 1.40
CA ILE A 13 16.40 -19.55 -0.03
C ILE A 13 17.52 -18.93 -0.86
N LEU A 14 18.12 -17.83 -0.38
CA LEU A 14 19.11 -17.04 -1.13
C LEU A 14 20.27 -16.59 -0.21
N PRO A 15 21.08 -17.53 0.31
CA PRO A 15 22.14 -17.22 1.28
C PRO A 15 23.17 -16.22 0.72
N ASP A 16 23.50 -16.30 -0.56
CA ASP A 16 24.54 -15.50 -1.21
C ASP A 16 24.09 -14.08 -1.60
N LEU A 17 22.78 -13.79 -1.55
CA LEU A 17 22.27 -12.48 -1.90
C LEU A 17 22.49 -11.50 -0.73
N PRO A 18 23.13 -10.32 -0.93
CA PRO A 18 23.24 -9.32 0.14
C PRO A 18 21.87 -8.84 0.59
N LEU A 19 21.69 -8.70 1.91
CA LEU A 19 20.39 -8.33 2.51
C LEU A 19 19.75 -7.09 1.87
N PRO A 20 20.50 -5.98 1.60
CA PRO A 20 19.90 -4.82 0.94
C PRO A 20 19.34 -5.14 -0.45
N ARG A 21 20.00 -6.01 -1.23
CA ARG A 21 19.51 -6.44 -2.54
C ARG A 21 18.27 -7.33 -2.43
N PHE A 22 18.22 -8.20 -1.44
CA PHE A 22 17.05 -9.01 -1.15
C PHE A 22 15.83 -8.12 -0.82
N LEU A 23 16.04 -7.05 -0.03
CA LEU A 23 14.97 -6.10 0.30
C LEU A 23 14.49 -5.32 -0.94
N ASP A 24 15.36 -5.01 -1.90
CA ASP A 24 14.98 -4.39 -3.17
C ASP A 24 14.01 -5.27 -3.97
N VAL A 25 14.35 -6.55 -4.14
CA VAL A 25 13.48 -7.51 -4.85
C VAL A 25 12.16 -7.71 -4.10
N LEU A 26 12.23 -7.83 -2.77
CA LEU A 26 11.06 -7.99 -1.92
C LEU A 26 10.11 -6.78 -2.04
N ALA A 27 10.65 -5.57 -2.08
CA ALA A 27 9.86 -4.33 -2.21
C ALA A 27 9.03 -4.32 -3.50
N ILE A 28 9.63 -4.69 -4.64
CA ILE A 28 8.91 -4.81 -5.92
C ILE A 28 7.81 -5.87 -5.82
N THR A 29 8.15 -7.06 -5.32
CA THR A 29 7.19 -8.16 -5.17
C THR A 29 6.00 -7.76 -4.30
N VAL A 30 6.27 -7.07 -3.19
CA VAL A 30 5.24 -6.61 -2.25
C VAL A 30 4.26 -5.63 -2.90
N CYS A 31 4.69 -4.76 -3.83
CA CYS A 31 3.78 -3.89 -4.57
C CYS A 31 2.71 -4.69 -5.33
N PHE A 32 3.12 -5.75 -6.05
CA PHE A 32 2.18 -6.59 -6.79
C PHE A 32 1.28 -7.41 -5.85
N CYS A 33 1.83 -7.92 -4.75
CA CYS A 33 1.02 -8.60 -3.71
C CYS A 33 -0.04 -7.66 -3.12
N PHE A 34 0.30 -6.40 -2.83
CA PHE A 34 -0.67 -5.42 -2.34
C PHE A 34 -1.77 -5.14 -3.36
N ALA A 35 -1.45 -5.05 -4.65
CA ALA A 35 -2.48 -4.90 -5.69
C ALA A 35 -3.47 -6.08 -5.68
N LEU A 36 -2.97 -7.32 -5.56
CA LEU A 36 -3.82 -8.51 -5.46
C LEU A 36 -4.68 -8.53 -4.18
N VAL A 37 -4.12 -8.11 -3.04
CA VAL A 37 -4.88 -7.98 -1.79
C VAL A 37 -6.02 -6.95 -1.94
N ARG A 38 -5.82 -5.87 -2.68
CA ARG A 38 -6.89 -4.89 -2.94
C ARG A 38 -8.01 -5.43 -3.82
N PHE A 39 -7.71 -6.39 -4.70
CA PHE A 39 -8.74 -7.12 -5.41
C PHE A 39 -9.64 -7.93 -4.44
N SER A 40 -9.05 -8.58 -3.44
CA SER A 40 -9.83 -9.25 -2.38
C SER A 40 -10.69 -8.24 -1.58
N CYS A 41 -10.17 -7.05 -1.29
CA CYS A 41 -10.96 -5.99 -0.64
C CYS A 41 -12.16 -5.56 -1.49
N LEU A 42 -12.00 -5.47 -2.81
CA LEU A 42 -13.08 -5.17 -3.74
C LEU A 42 -14.20 -6.22 -3.64
N MET A 43 -13.85 -7.49 -3.61
CA MET A 43 -14.85 -8.58 -3.51
C MET A 43 -15.57 -8.61 -2.16
N ASN A 44 -14.91 -8.20 -1.09
CA ASN A 44 -15.48 -8.20 0.27
C ASN A 44 -16.18 -6.90 0.65
N GLY A 45 -16.14 -5.87 -0.18
CA GLY A 45 -16.73 -4.55 0.13
C GLY A 45 -16.08 -3.88 1.34
N CYS A 46 -14.75 -4.03 1.52
CA CYS A 46 -14.03 -3.37 2.61
C CYS A 46 -13.13 -2.25 2.07
N CYS A 47 -12.72 -1.31 2.92
CA CYS A 47 -11.81 -0.21 2.52
C CYS A 47 -12.39 0.68 1.39
N THR A 48 -13.68 0.94 1.43
CA THR A 48 -14.39 1.80 0.48
C THR A 48 -14.15 3.29 0.78
N GLY A 49 -14.42 4.13 -0.21
CA GLY A 49 -14.52 5.57 -0.05
C GLY A 49 -15.91 6.02 0.43
N PRO A 50 -16.21 7.33 0.39
CA PRO A 50 -17.49 7.88 0.77
C PRO A 50 -18.62 7.42 -0.15
N GLU A 51 -19.87 7.64 0.28
CA GLU A 51 -21.04 7.45 -0.56
C GLU A 51 -20.96 8.36 -1.80
N CYS A 52 -21.42 7.83 -2.91
CA CYS A 52 -21.40 8.56 -4.19
C CYS A 52 -22.49 8.03 -5.13
N ASP A 53 -22.98 8.90 -6.02
CA ASP A 53 -24.08 8.60 -6.96
C ASP A 53 -23.61 8.50 -8.42
N ALA A 54 -22.30 8.39 -8.67
CA ALA A 54 -21.75 8.31 -10.01
C ALA A 54 -21.84 6.88 -10.57
N ILE A 55 -21.80 6.73 -11.89
CA ILE A 55 -21.92 5.45 -12.59
C ILE A 55 -20.82 4.42 -12.21
N TYR A 56 -19.70 4.89 -11.68
CA TYR A 56 -18.60 4.04 -11.22
C TYR A 56 -18.69 3.65 -9.73
N CYS A 57 -19.71 4.14 -9.01
CA CYS A 57 -19.92 3.78 -7.60
C CYS A 57 -20.49 2.36 -7.52
N LEU A 58 -20.07 1.61 -6.49
CA LEU A 58 -20.43 0.22 -6.31
C LEU A 58 -21.32 0.04 -5.09
N SER A 59 -22.37 -0.74 -5.24
CA SER A 59 -23.19 -1.24 -4.13
C SER A 59 -22.78 -2.68 -3.83
N TYR A 60 -22.84 -3.04 -2.57
CA TYR A 60 -22.44 -4.38 -2.09
C TYR A 60 -23.63 -5.09 -1.46
N GLU A 61 -23.65 -6.39 -1.62
CA GLU A 61 -24.69 -7.26 -1.06
C GLU A 61 -24.74 -7.19 0.48
N PRO A 62 -25.91 -7.49 1.09
CA PRO A 62 -26.04 -7.67 2.51
C PRO A 62 -25.02 -8.65 3.06
N GLY A 63 -24.38 -8.29 4.18
CA GLY A 63 -23.30 -9.07 4.81
C GLY A 63 -21.88 -8.63 4.40
N SER A 64 -21.71 -7.72 3.43
CA SER A 64 -20.42 -7.07 3.16
C SER A 64 -20.02 -6.11 4.28
N GLN A 65 -18.73 -5.77 4.36
CA GLN A 65 -18.26 -4.89 5.42
C GLN A 65 -18.87 -3.48 5.33
N VAL A 66 -18.96 -2.90 4.13
CA VAL A 66 -19.56 -1.58 3.92
C VAL A 66 -21.05 -1.59 4.30
N TRP A 67 -21.76 -2.67 3.96
CA TRP A 67 -23.16 -2.83 4.32
C TRP A 67 -23.34 -2.81 5.85
N TYR A 68 -22.52 -3.53 6.61
CA TYR A 68 -22.57 -3.50 8.08
C TYR A 68 -22.30 -2.11 8.65
N VAL A 69 -21.32 -1.38 8.07
CA VAL A 69 -20.99 -0.02 8.51
C VAL A 69 -22.17 0.91 8.28
N GLN A 70 -22.79 0.88 7.11
CA GLN A 70 -23.95 1.73 6.77
C GLN A 70 -25.19 1.36 7.62
N LEU A 71 -25.40 0.07 7.87
CA LEU A 71 -26.47 -0.37 8.76
C LEU A 71 -26.27 0.16 10.19
N GLN A 72 -25.06 0.08 10.73
CA GLN A 72 -24.74 0.62 12.06
C GLN A 72 -24.85 2.15 12.13
N GLN A 73 -24.62 2.84 11.04
CA GLN A 73 -24.79 4.30 10.94
C GLN A 73 -26.26 4.72 10.72
N GLY A 74 -27.16 3.77 10.54
CA GLY A 74 -28.59 4.07 10.27
C GLY A 74 -28.85 4.62 8.87
N LEU A 75 -27.93 4.39 7.93
CA LEU A 75 -28.05 4.84 6.54
C LEU A 75 -28.88 3.88 5.68
N LEU A 76 -29.17 2.67 6.20
CA LEU A 76 -30.00 1.67 5.53
C LEU A 76 -31.30 1.47 6.30
N ASP A 77 -32.43 1.59 5.60
CA ASP A 77 -33.77 1.43 6.18
C ASP A 77 -34.13 -0.04 6.44
N HIS A 78 -33.60 -0.96 5.64
CA HIS A 78 -33.88 -2.39 5.70
C HIS A 78 -32.63 -3.25 5.53
N SER A 79 -32.50 -4.27 6.38
CA SER A 79 -31.37 -5.19 6.35
C SER A 79 -31.31 -6.12 5.13
N SER A 80 -32.33 -6.12 4.27
CA SER A 80 -32.39 -6.95 3.05
C SER A 80 -31.96 -6.22 1.78
N HIS A 81 -31.73 -4.92 1.82
CA HIS A 81 -31.27 -4.14 0.67
C HIS A 81 -29.74 -4.10 0.58
N PRO A 82 -29.19 -4.00 -0.63
CA PRO A 82 -27.76 -3.73 -0.81
C PRO A 82 -27.33 -2.43 -0.13
N SER A 83 -26.03 -2.25 0.03
CA SER A 83 -25.46 -0.99 0.55
C SER A 83 -25.77 0.18 -0.38
N ASN A 84 -25.83 1.40 0.16
CA ASN A 84 -25.76 2.61 -0.66
C ASN A 84 -24.49 2.59 -1.51
N PRO A 85 -24.53 3.14 -2.75
CA PRO A 85 -23.35 3.17 -3.60
C PRO A 85 -22.20 3.93 -2.95
N VAL A 86 -20.99 3.35 -3.02
CA VAL A 86 -19.76 3.93 -2.46
C VAL A 86 -18.68 4.03 -3.51
N PHE A 87 -17.78 4.99 -3.31
CA PHE A 87 -16.62 5.16 -4.18
C PHE A 87 -15.67 3.96 -4.04
N PRO A 88 -15.32 3.26 -5.13
CA PRO A 88 -14.48 2.07 -5.11
C PRO A 88 -13.00 2.41 -4.96
N LEU A 89 -12.60 2.86 -3.79
CA LEU A 89 -11.25 3.31 -3.46
C LEU A 89 -10.18 2.23 -3.72
N HIS A 90 -10.58 0.96 -3.74
CA HIS A 90 -9.72 -0.19 -4.06
C HIS A 90 -9.00 -0.04 -5.39
N PHE A 91 -9.68 0.48 -6.44
CA PHE A 91 -9.06 0.68 -7.75
C PHE A 91 -7.91 1.68 -7.70
N LEU A 92 -8.05 2.75 -6.90
CA LEU A 92 -6.96 3.71 -6.71
C LEU A 92 -5.78 3.09 -5.96
N PHE A 93 -6.06 2.30 -4.93
CA PHE A 93 -5.00 1.57 -4.22
C PHE A 93 -4.31 0.54 -5.11
N MET A 94 -5.07 -0.20 -5.94
CA MET A 94 -4.49 -1.14 -6.93
C MET A 94 -3.62 -0.40 -7.94
N ALA A 95 -4.14 0.65 -8.55
CA ALA A 95 -3.42 1.45 -9.53
C ALA A 95 -2.14 2.06 -8.95
N ALA A 96 -2.21 2.61 -7.74
CA ALA A 96 -1.04 3.15 -7.04
C ALA A 96 0.01 2.07 -6.78
N SER A 97 -0.39 0.90 -6.24
CA SER A 97 0.53 -0.20 -5.96
C SER A 97 1.16 -0.76 -7.24
N LEU A 98 0.38 -0.96 -8.31
CA LEU A 98 0.89 -1.41 -9.61
C LEU A 98 1.81 -0.37 -10.24
N GLY A 99 1.42 0.91 -10.22
CA GLY A 99 2.21 2.01 -10.77
C GLY A 99 3.56 2.13 -10.07
N VAL A 100 3.58 2.09 -8.73
CA VAL A 100 4.83 2.08 -7.96
C VAL A 100 5.65 0.84 -8.27
N GLY A 101 5.04 -0.35 -8.33
CA GLY A 101 5.74 -1.60 -8.65
C GLY A 101 6.43 -1.56 -10.02
N VAL A 102 5.72 -1.12 -11.05
CA VAL A 102 6.27 -0.97 -12.41
C VAL A 102 7.37 0.09 -12.44
N PHE A 103 7.18 1.22 -11.78
CA PHE A 103 8.21 2.25 -11.65
C PHE A 103 9.48 1.72 -10.98
N LEU A 104 9.35 0.99 -9.86
CA LEU A 104 10.48 0.41 -9.14
C LEU A 104 11.22 -0.65 -9.98
N MET A 105 10.50 -1.48 -10.74
CA MET A 105 11.11 -2.42 -11.69
C MET A 105 11.94 -1.70 -12.76
N TRP A 106 11.38 -0.65 -13.35
CA TRP A 106 12.11 0.15 -14.33
C TRP A 106 13.32 0.84 -13.70
N PHE A 107 13.16 1.40 -12.51
CA PHE A 107 14.23 2.10 -11.81
C PHE A 107 15.32 1.15 -11.29
N ASP A 108 15.01 -0.12 -11.03
CA ASP A 108 15.99 -1.13 -10.57
C ASP A 108 17.17 -1.29 -11.55
N THR A 109 16.93 -1.08 -12.86
CA THR A 109 17.99 -1.09 -13.88
C THR A 109 18.94 0.10 -13.77
N LYS A 110 18.53 1.18 -13.12
CA LYS A 110 19.26 2.46 -12.98
C LYS A 110 19.75 2.72 -11.55
N ARG A 111 19.54 1.76 -10.64
CA ARG A 111 19.91 1.93 -9.23
C ARG A 111 21.41 2.18 -9.08
N SER A 112 21.74 3.00 -8.10
CA SER A 112 23.14 3.35 -7.79
C SER A 112 23.71 2.51 -6.65
N PHE A 113 22.86 1.85 -5.82
CA PHE A 113 23.29 1.01 -4.70
C PHE A 113 22.20 0.01 -4.32
N ASN A 114 22.63 -1.07 -3.62
CA ASN A 114 21.71 -2.06 -3.06
C ASN A 114 20.93 -1.46 -1.87
N GLY A 115 19.61 -1.67 -1.83
CA GLY A 115 18.70 -1.08 -0.84
C GLY A 115 18.00 0.20 -1.30
N GLN A 116 18.38 0.76 -2.45
CA GLN A 116 17.76 1.98 -2.98
C GLN A 116 16.29 1.77 -3.35
N ILE A 117 15.96 0.65 -3.94
CA ILE A 117 14.59 0.30 -4.32
C ILE A 117 13.71 0.13 -3.09
N GLY A 118 14.23 -0.54 -2.04
CA GLY A 118 13.52 -0.67 -0.77
C GLY A 118 13.19 0.67 -0.12
N LEU A 119 14.13 1.62 -0.14
CA LEU A 119 13.89 2.98 0.38
C LEU A 119 12.87 3.74 -0.47
N LEU A 120 12.95 3.67 -1.80
CA LEU A 120 11.98 4.27 -2.70
C LEU A 120 10.58 3.67 -2.52
N PHE A 121 10.50 2.36 -2.28
CA PHE A 121 9.23 1.70 -1.96
C PHE A 121 8.57 2.32 -0.72
N LEU A 122 9.31 2.48 0.38
CA LEU A 122 8.77 3.08 1.61
C LEU A 122 8.27 4.52 1.36
N ILE A 123 8.97 5.29 0.54
CA ILE A 123 8.58 6.67 0.24
C ILE A 123 7.33 6.69 -0.65
N LEU A 124 7.37 5.99 -1.77
CA LEU A 124 6.34 6.09 -2.80
C LEU A 124 5.07 5.31 -2.44
N HIS A 125 5.22 4.05 -2.00
CA HIS A 125 4.08 3.20 -1.70
C HIS A 125 3.36 3.61 -0.42
N ASP A 126 4.11 3.82 0.68
CA ASP A 126 3.48 4.25 1.93
C ASP A 126 3.02 5.71 1.87
N GLY A 127 3.70 6.57 1.11
CA GLY A 127 3.25 7.93 0.83
C GLY A 127 1.93 7.95 0.06
N ALA A 128 1.82 7.19 -1.03
CA ALA A 128 0.57 7.04 -1.79
C ALA A 128 -0.54 6.45 -0.93
N LYS A 129 -0.23 5.42 -0.15
CA LYS A 129 -1.18 4.81 0.80
C LYS A 129 -1.68 5.83 1.81
N ALA A 130 -0.79 6.64 2.41
CA ALA A 130 -1.16 7.66 3.38
C ALA A 130 -2.14 8.69 2.79
N ILE A 131 -1.94 9.10 1.55
CA ILE A 131 -2.85 10.01 0.84
C ILE A 131 -4.20 9.33 0.60
N LEU A 132 -4.21 8.10 0.12
CA LEU A 132 -5.46 7.40 -0.20
C LEU A 132 -6.27 7.01 1.06
N GLU A 133 -5.62 6.74 2.19
CA GLU A 133 -6.31 6.46 3.45
C GLU A 133 -7.13 7.66 3.96
N SER A 134 -6.81 8.90 3.57
CA SER A 134 -7.64 10.07 3.92
C SER A 134 -9.02 10.07 3.26
N PHE A 135 -9.21 9.30 2.20
CA PHE A 135 -10.49 9.14 1.51
C PHE A 135 -11.28 7.90 1.94
N ARG A 136 -10.74 7.13 2.87
CA ARG A 136 -11.36 5.88 3.33
C ARG A 136 -12.47 6.12 4.34
N VAL A 137 -13.54 5.33 4.25
CA VAL A 137 -14.62 5.32 5.23
C VAL A 137 -14.80 3.88 5.76
N PRO A 138 -14.89 3.67 7.08
CA PRO A 138 -14.58 4.65 8.14
C PRO A 138 -13.11 5.09 8.13
N TYR A 139 -12.88 6.36 8.43
CA TYR A 139 -11.52 6.90 8.49
C TYR A 139 -10.72 6.29 9.65
N VAL A 140 -9.53 5.79 9.35
CA VAL A 140 -8.63 5.17 10.33
C VAL A 140 -7.34 6.01 10.43
N GLY A 141 -7.42 7.08 11.23
CA GLY A 141 -6.33 8.06 11.35
C GLY A 141 -5.00 7.48 11.81
N GLU A 142 -5.01 6.44 12.66
CA GLU A 142 -3.78 5.77 13.09
C GLU A 142 -3.01 5.11 11.94
N LEU A 143 -3.72 4.47 11.00
CA LEU A 143 -3.12 3.87 9.81
C LEU A 143 -2.51 4.91 8.87
N GLN A 144 -3.14 6.07 8.76
CA GLN A 144 -2.61 7.18 7.97
C GLN A 144 -1.32 7.74 8.59
N LEU A 145 -1.32 8.01 9.89
CA LEU A 145 -0.15 8.52 10.61
C LEU A 145 1.03 7.56 10.53
N THR A 146 0.81 6.26 10.70
CA THR A 146 1.87 5.25 10.57
C THR A 146 2.45 5.21 9.15
N SER A 147 1.62 5.30 8.12
CA SER A 147 2.07 5.32 6.73
C SER A 147 2.88 6.59 6.40
N PHE A 148 2.47 7.76 6.88
CA PHE A 148 3.27 8.98 6.75
C PHE A 148 4.61 8.89 7.49
N SER A 149 4.61 8.34 8.70
CA SER A 149 5.84 8.18 9.49
C SER A 149 6.85 7.26 8.80
N ILE A 150 6.39 6.15 8.21
CA ILE A 150 7.22 5.21 7.47
C ILE A 150 7.78 5.88 6.21
N SER A 151 6.95 6.61 5.46
CA SER A 151 7.38 7.34 4.27
C SER A 151 8.43 8.40 4.60
N ALA A 152 8.24 9.18 5.66
CA ALA A 152 9.19 10.18 6.13
C ALA A 152 10.52 9.55 6.57
N ALA A 153 10.47 8.45 7.32
CA ALA A 153 11.67 7.71 7.74
C ALA A 153 12.46 7.17 6.53
N GLY A 154 11.76 6.64 5.52
CA GLY A 154 12.37 6.22 4.27
C GLY A 154 13.09 7.36 3.53
N LEU A 155 12.48 8.55 3.48
CA LEU A 155 13.08 9.73 2.88
C LEU A 155 14.34 10.18 3.62
N VAL A 156 14.28 10.25 4.94
CA VAL A 156 15.44 10.61 5.79
C VAL A 156 16.58 9.62 5.59
N ALA A 157 16.28 8.31 5.59
CA ALA A 157 17.28 7.27 5.37
C ALA A 157 17.92 7.38 3.98
N LEU A 158 17.13 7.67 2.94
CA LEU A 158 17.64 7.88 1.58
C LEU A 158 18.58 9.09 1.52
N ILE A 159 18.19 10.21 2.11
CA ILE A 159 19.03 11.43 2.17
C ILE A 159 20.35 11.15 2.86
N ILE A 160 20.33 10.48 4.02
CA ILE A 160 21.53 10.11 4.77
C ILE A 160 22.47 9.25 3.90
N VAL A 161 21.95 8.20 3.27
CA VAL A 161 22.76 7.31 2.43
C VAL A 161 23.38 8.07 1.24
N LEU A 162 22.61 8.92 0.58
CA LEU A 162 23.13 9.73 -0.55
C LEU A 162 24.20 10.73 -0.09
N TYR A 163 24.01 11.35 1.06
CA TYR A 163 24.99 12.27 1.65
C TYR A 163 26.33 11.55 1.95
N TYR A 164 26.28 10.41 2.68
CA TYR A 164 27.47 9.61 2.98
C TYR A 164 28.21 9.14 1.71
N ARG A 165 27.48 8.76 0.70
CA ARG A 165 28.10 8.36 -0.58
C ARG A 165 28.78 9.52 -1.26
N ARG A 166 28.18 10.70 -1.27
CA ARG A 166 28.79 11.91 -1.86
C ARG A 166 30.07 12.31 -1.14
N VAL A 167 30.09 12.27 0.19
CA VAL A 167 31.25 12.62 1.01
C VAL A 167 32.40 11.63 0.79
N ASN A 168 32.12 10.32 0.67
CA ASN A 168 33.16 9.29 0.51
C ASN A 168 33.60 9.08 -0.95
N SER A 169 32.96 9.74 -1.91
CA SER A 169 33.34 9.70 -3.34
C SER A 169 34.13 10.94 -3.80
N ALA A 170 34.27 11.93 -2.93
CA ALA A 170 35.14 13.11 -3.10
C ALA A 170 36.49 12.92 -2.45
#